data_88d8fd78eaa3d45b7c0cb5dfe2525e99
#
_entry.id   88d8fd78eaa3d45b7c0cb5dfe2525e99
#
_cell.length_a   1.000
_cell.length_b   1.000
_cell.length_c   1.000
_cell.angle_alpha   90.00
_cell.angle_beta   90.00
_cell.angle_gamma   90.00
#
_symmetry.space_group_name_H-M   'P 1'
#
loop_
_entity.id
_entity.type
_entity.pdbx_description
1 polymer ?
#
loop_
_entity_poly.entity_id
_entity_poly.type
_entity_poly.pdbx_seq_one_letter_code
_entity_poly.pdbx_strand_id
1 'polypeptide(L)'
;MVVRRRQLLNAASAFTLAALFRARPAAAEETSFCVPNDPLQTLMDGNRRFRSAWQAALNDPEANLSRINHLQRCFNPPDALAEGQRPWASVLTCADSRVSPAWVFDTTPGELFVIRSAGNTAFTEAIASIEYSIS
;
A
#
# COMPACT_ATOMS: atom_id res chain seq x y z
N MET A 1 61.53 19.44 -22.67
CA MET A 1 60.19 19.18 -23.21
C MET A 1 59.16 19.84 -22.28
N VAL A 2 58.66 21.01 -22.66
CA VAL A 2 57.79 21.80 -21.77
C VAL A 2 56.32 21.51 -22.16
N VAL A 3 55.65 20.75 -21.34
CA VAL A 3 54.18 20.46 -21.52
C VAL A 3 53.41 21.71 -21.11
N ARG A 4 52.69 22.32 -22.07
CA ARG A 4 51.92 23.54 -21.83
C ARG A 4 50.73 23.26 -20.88
N ARG A 5 50.61 24.02 -19.81
CA ARG A 5 49.57 23.94 -18.78
C ARG A 5 48.12 23.83 -19.31
N ARG A 6 47.86 24.34 -20.51
CA ARG A 6 46.53 24.28 -21.17
C ARG A 6 46.11 22.87 -21.64
N GLN A 7 47.07 21.98 -21.93
CA GLN A 7 46.76 20.61 -22.39
C GLN A 7 46.36 19.69 -21.21
N LEU A 8 46.86 19.97 -20.00
CA LEU A 8 46.50 19.20 -18.81
C LEU A 8 45.06 19.51 -18.32
N LEU A 9 44.64 20.76 -18.49
CA LEU A 9 43.26 21.17 -18.10
C LEU A 9 42.18 20.59 -19.05
N ASN A 10 42.49 20.45 -20.33
CA ASN A 10 41.53 19.84 -21.27
C ASN A 10 41.42 18.33 -21.13
N ALA A 11 42.47 17.64 -20.67
CA ALA A 11 42.42 16.21 -20.40
C ALA A 11 41.61 15.90 -19.12
N ALA A 12 41.72 16.73 -18.09
CA ALA A 12 40.96 16.57 -16.85
C ALA A 12 39.43 16.82 -17.05
N SER A 13 39.07 17.78 -17.90
CA SER A 13 37.65 18.11 -18.17
C SER A 13 36.94 17.03 -18.98
N ALA A 14 37.65 16.32 -19.88
CA ALA A 14 37.05 15.25 -20.67
C ALA A 14 36.77 13.98 -19.82
N PHE A 15 37.59 13.71 -18.80
CA PHE A 15 37.36 12.56 -17.91
C PHE A 15 36.24 12.76 -16.92
N THR A 16 36.01 13.98 -16.46
CA THR A 16 34.89 14.28 -15.53
C THR A 16 33.53 14.26 -16.21
N LEU A 17 33.43 14.66 -17.48
CA LEU A 17 32.14 14.56 -18.21
C LEU A 17 31.76 13.10 -18.53
N ALA A 18 32.73 12.22 -18.83
CA ALA A 18 32.44 10.82 -19.12
C ALA A 18 31.98 10.03 -17.90
N ALA A 19 32.33 10.45 -16.69
CA ALA A 19 31.88 9.83 -15.45
C ALA A 19 30.43 10.19 -15.08
N LEU A 20 29.94 11.37 -15.49
CA LEU A 20 28.58 11.82 -15.22
C LEU A 20 27.52 11.13 -16.09
N PHE A 21 27.90 10.59 -17.26
CA PHE A 21 26.94 9.89 -18.15
C PHE A 21 26.84 8.37 -17.91
N ARG A 22 27.54 7.83 -16.92
CA ARG A 22 27.47 6.42 -16.52
C ARG A 22 26.62 6.16 -15.28
N ALA A 23 25.83 7.13 -14.83
CA ALA A 23 24.73 6.81 -13.91
C ALA A 23 23.75 5.93 -14.70
N ARG A 24 23.86 4.61 -14.54
CA ARG A 24 22.78 3.69 -14.90
C ARG A 24 21.54 4.24 -14.21
N PRO A 25 20.41 4.42 -14.95
CA PRO A 25 19.16 4.61 -14.25
C PRO A 25 19.03 3.41 -13.30
N ALA A 26 18.92 3.68 -12.00
CA ALA A 26 18.46 2.66 -11.08
C ALA A 26 17.20 2.11 -11.72
N ALA A 27 17.16 0.81 -12.02
CA ALA A 27 15.94 0.15 -12.43
C ALA A 27 14.94 0.55 -11.35
N ALA A 28 13.87 1.23 -11.75
CA ALA A 28 12.79 1.52 -10.84
C ALA A 28 12.37 0.17 -10.28
N GLU A 29 12.61 -0.03 -8.99
CA GLU A 29 12.16 -1.21 -8.28
C GLU A 29 10.65 -1.17 -8.45
N GLU A 30 10.06 -2.13 -9.18
CA GLU A 30 8.62 -2.19 -9.36
C GLU A 30 8.03 -2.28 -7.94
N THR A 31 7.36 -1.20 -7.52
CA THR A 31 6.70 -1.14 -6.23
C THR A 31 5.62 -2.21 -6.21
N SER A 32 5.92 -3.33 -5.54
CA SER A 32 5.04 -4.48 -5.48
C SER A 32 3.91 -4.21 -4.49
N PHE A 33 2.69 -4.10 -4.98
CA PHE A 33 1.50 -4.04 -4.13
C PHE A 33 1.20 -5.42 -3.51
N CYS A 34 0.63 -5.40 -2.33
CA CYS A 34 0.16 -6.59 -1.61
C CYS A 34 -1.11 -7.16 -2.25
N VAL A 35 -0.98 -7.95 -3.30
CA VAL A 35 -2.12 -8.57 -3.99
C VAL A 35 -2.17 -10.06 -3.66
N PRO A 36 -3.25 -10.57 -3.02
CA PRO A 36 -3.39 -11.97 -2.68
C PRO A 36 -3.80 -12.81 -3.89
N ASN A 37 -3.41 -14.10 -3.89
CA ASN A 37 -3.83 -15.07 -4.91
C ASN A 37 -5.32 -15.39 -4.82
N ASP A 38 -5.90 -15.39 -3.63
CA ASP A 38 -7.33 -15.59 -3.36
C ASP A 38 -7.84 -14.46 -2.47
N PRO A 39 -8.45 -13.41 -3.05
CA PRO A 39 -8.97 -12.28 -2.33
C PRO A 39 -10.05 -12.64 -1.30
N LEU A 40 -11.01 -13.50 -1.67
CA LEU A 40 -12.10 -13.87 -0.77
C LEU A 40 -11.58 -14.66 0.43
N GLN A 41 -10.71 -15.64 0.21
CA GLN A 41 -10.10 -16.39 1.28
C GLN A 41 -9.27 -15.48 2.20
N THR A 42 -8.55 -14.52 1.64
CA THR A 42 -7.76 -13.55 2.39
C THR A 42 -8.64 -12.70 3.30
N LEU A 43 -9.79 -12.21 2.82
CA LEU A 43 -10.77 -11.48 3.64
C LEU A 43 -11.33 -12.36 4.77
N MET A 44 -11.67 -13.62 4.47
CA MET A 44 -12.19 -14.55 5.48
C MET A 44 -11.13 -14.85 6.56
N ASP A 45 -9.89 -15.03 6.16
CA ASP A 45 -8.77 -15.27 7.08
C ASP A 45 -8.48 -14.05 7.94
N GLY A 46 -8.49 -12.86 7.35
CA GLY A 46 -8.37 -11.59 8.05
C GLY A 46 -9.49 -11.42 9.09
N ASN A 47 -10.72 -11.69 8.71
CA ASN A 47 -11.85 -11.64 9.64
C ASN A 47 -11.72 -12.66 10.79
N ARG A 48 -11.22 -13.86 10.53
CA ARG A 48 -10.94 -14.84 11.60
C ARG A 48 -9.89 -14.32 12.58
N ARG A 49 -8.80 -13.72 12.07
CA ARG A 49 -7.75 -13.12 12.92
C ARG A 49 -8.32 -11.98 13.76
N PHE A 50 -9.06 -11.06 13.14
CA PHE A 50 -9.71 -9.96 13.84
C PHE A 50 -10.64 -10.46 14.96
N ARG A 51 -11.52 -11.41 14.66
CA ARG A 51 -12.44 -11.99 15.65
C ARG A 51 -11.68 -12.61 16.84
N SER A 52 -10.63 -13.37 16.58
CA SER A 52 -9.81 -13.99 17.63
C SER A 52 -9.12 -12.93 18.49
N ALA A 53 -8.55 -11.90 17.89
CA ALA A 53 -7.94 -10.80 18.62
C ALA A 53 -8.98 -10.02 19.44
N TRP A 54 -10.15 -9.76 18.88
CA TRP A 54 -11.24 -9.07 19.57
C TRP A 54 -11.75 -9.86 20.78
N GLN A 55 -11.95 -11.18 20.64
CA GLN A 55 -12.35 -12.04 21.75
C GLN A 55 -11.30 -12.08 22.85
N ALA A 56 -10.02 -12.18 22.49
CA ALA A 56 -8.93 -12.11 23.46
C ALA A 56 -8.91 -10.77 24.19
N ALA A 57 -9.23 -9.71 23.46
CA ALA A 57 -9.30 -8.34 23.94
C ALA A 57 -10.40 -8.14 25.00
N LEU A 58 -11.53 -8.75 24.85
CA LEU A 58 -12.62 -8.68 25.83
C LEU A 58 -12.24 -9.34 27.18
N ASN A 59 -11.34 -10.32 27.16
CA ASN A 59 -10.90 -11.05 28.33
C ASN A 59 -9.69 -10.43 29.04
N ASP A 60 -8.89 -9.64 28.33
CA ASP A 60 -7.69 -8.98 28.86
C ASP A 60 -7.53 -7.59 28.22
N PRO A 61 -8.17 -6.56 28.81
CA PRO A 61 -8.12 -5.20 28.29
C PRO A 61 -6.73 -4.57 28.19
N GLU A 62 -5.78 -4.94 29.00
CA GLU A 62 -4.44 -4.36 28.98
C GLU A 62 -3.56 -4.94 27.85
N ALA A 63 -3.75 -6.21 27.51
CA ALA A 63 -3.02 -6.85 26.42
C ALA A 63 -3.55 -6.51 25.01
N ASN A 64 -4.63 -5.75 24.91
CA ASN A 64 -5.46 -5.60 23.72
C ASN A 64 -4.85 -4.83 22.57
N LEU A 65 -4.31 -3.65 22.84
CA LEU A 65 -3.86 -2.73 21.79
C LEU A 65 -2.67 -3.31 21.01
N SER A 66 -1.78 -4.02 21.70
CA SER A 66 -0.62 -4.63 21.05
C SER A 66 -1.00 -5.79 20.11
N ARG A 67 -2.00 -6.59 20.48
CA ARG A 67 -2.47 -7.73 19.66
C ARG A 67 -3.16 -7.27 18.37
N ILE A 68 -3.98 -6.23 18.46
CA ILE A 68 -4.67 -5.67 17.30
C ILE A 68 -3.67 -4.99 16.35
N ASN A 69 -2.64 -4.32 16.87
CA ASN A 69 -1.62 -3.67 16.06
C ASN A 69 -0.70 -4.65 15.29
N HIS A 70 -0.71 -5.94 15.63
CA HIS A 70 0.12 -6.97 14.98
C HIS A 70 -0.63 -7.81 13.93
N LEU A 71 -1.89 -7.49 13.63
CA LEU A 71 -2.69 -8.27 12.70
C LEU A 71 -2.22 -8.18 11.25
N GLN A 72 -1.70 -7.04 10.85
CA GLN A 72 -1.35 -6.73 9.47
C GLN A 72 -0.08 -7.47 9.01
N ARG A 73 -0.18 -8.24 7.94
CA ARG A 73 0.90 -9.10 7.42
C ARG A 73 1.67 -8.54 6.24
N CYS A 74 1.01 -7.73 5.41
CA CYS A 74 1.61 -7.05 4.28
C CYS A 74 1.37 -5.55 4.44
N PHE A 75 2.28 -4.74 3.97
CA PHE A 75 2.17 -3.30 4.04
C PHE A 75 2.60 -2.69 2.71
N ASN A 76 1.70 -1.99 2.06
CA ASN A 76 2.04 -1.23 0.86
C ASN A 76 2.92 -0.05 1.24
N PRO A 77 4.09 0.11 0.61
CA PRO A 77 5.01 1.19 0.97
C PRO A 77 4.40 2.57 0.63
N PRO A 78 4.72 3.62 1.43
CA PRO A 78 4.12 4.94 1.26
C PRO A 78 4.36 5.59 -0.11
N ASP A 79 5.50 5.34 -0.73
CA ASP A 79 5.84 5.81 -2.08
C ASP A 79 4.93 5.18 -3.14
N ALA A 80 4.69 3.88 -3.09
CA ALA A 80 3.74 3.19 -3.96
C ALA A 80 2.32 3.76 -3.81
N LEU A 81 1.88 4.01 -2.56
CA LEU A 81 0.57 4.60 -2.28
C LEU A 81 0.45 6.05 -2.76
N ALA A 82 1.54 6.80 -2.82
CA ALA A 82 1.57 8.15 -3.37
C ALA A 82 1.41 8.19 -4.90
N GLU A 83 1.87 7.16 -5.60
CA GLU A 83 1.74 7.03 -7.05
C GLU A 83 0.33 6.57 -7.50
N GLY A 84 -0.42 5.89 -6.63
CA GLY A 84 -1.76 5.42 -6.93
C GLY A 84 -2.27 4.36 -5.97
N GLN A 85 -3.40 3.73 -6.34
CA GLN A 85 -3.98 2.64 -5.57
C GLN A 85 -4.21 1.42 -6.48
N ARG A 86 -4.03 0.23 -5.92
CA ARG A 86 -4.33 -1.05 -6.59
C ARG A 86 -5.11 -1.96 -5.65
N PRO A 87 -6.36 -1.59 -5.31
CA PRO A 87 -7.19 -2.40 -4.45
C PRO A 87 -7.50 -3.74 -5.13
N TRP A 88 -7.37 -4.82 -4.37
CA TRP A 88 -7.66 -6.15 -4.88
C TRP A 88 -9.08 -6.63 -4.52
N ALA A 89 -9.82 -5.84 -3.73
CA ALA A 89 -11.24 -6.07 -3.45
C ALA A 89 -11.98 -4.76 -3.23
N SER A 90 -13.27 -4.74 -3.63
CA SER A 90 -14.22 -3.67 -3.35
C SER A 90 -15.21 -4.10 -2.29
N VAL A 91 -15.46 -3.23 -1.29
CA VAL A 91 -16.33 -3.52 -0.16
C VAL A 91 -17.38 -2.42 -0.02
N LEU A 92 -18.66 -2.79 -0.20
CA LEU A 92 -19.78 -1.93 0.18
C LEU A 92 -20.16 -2.20 1.64
N THR A 93 -20.09 -1.18 2.47
CA THR A 93 -20.31 -1.31 3.92
C THR A 93 -21.09 -0.15 4.50
N CYS A 94 -21.53 -0.32 5.76
CA CYS A 94 -22.19 0.76 6.50
C CYS A 94 -21.22 1.90 6.83
N ALA A 95 -21.72 3.14 6.83
CA ALA A 95 -21.01 4.32 7.31
C ALA A 95 -20.84 4.36 8.84
N ASP A 96 -21.31 3.36 9.57
CA ASP A 96 -21.21 3.24 11.03
C ASP A 96 -19.74 3.32 11.47
N SER A 97 -19.43 4.26 12.36
CA SER A 97 -18.08 4.53 12.83
C SER A 97 -17.44 3.39 13.63
N ARG A 98 -18.25 2.49 14.18
CA ARG A 98 -17.83 1.34 14.98
C ARG A 98 -17.28 0.21 14.12
N VAL A 99 -17.53 0.22 12.82
CA VAL A 99 -17.12 -0.83 11.88
C VAL A 99 -16.15 -0.26 10.86
N SER A 100 -14.89 -0.63 10.95
CA SER A 100 -13.87 -0.31 9.97
C SER A 100 -13.55 -1.55 9.12
N PRO A 101 -13.80 -1.54 7.81
CA PRO A 101 -13.48 -2.69 6.95
C PRO A 101 -12.03 -3.12 7.03
N ALA A 102 -11.09 -2.18 7.09
CA ALA A 102 -9.68 -2.48 7.22
C ALA A 102 -9.36 -3.29 8.49
N TRP A 103 -10.00 -2.97 9.61
CA TRP A 103 -9.84 -3.72 10.84
C TRP A 103 -10.54 -5.07 10.78
N VAL A 104 -11.80 -5.09 10.31
CA VAL A 104 -12.62 -6.32 10.25
C VAL A 104 -12.00 -7.39 9.36
N PHE A 105 -11.29 -6.97 8.31
CA PHE A 105 -10.64 -7.88 7.37
C PHE A 105 -9.11 -7.94 7.50
N ASP A 106 -8.56 -7.25 8.51
CA ASP A 106 -7.11 -7.22 8.74
C ASP A 106 -6.32 -6.86 7.48
N THR A 107 -6.67 -5.70 6.90
CA THR A 107 -6.07 -5.17 5.68
C THR A 107 -5.38 -3.83 5.93
N THR A 108 -4.44 -3.49 5.06
CA THR A 108 -3.65 -2.25 5.13
C THR A 108 -4.13 -1.21 4.11
N PRO A 109 -3.68 0.05 4.21
CA PRO A 109 -3.99 1.08 3.21
C PRO A 109 -3.67 0.62 1.79
N GLY A 110 -4.56 0.92 0.84
CA GLY A 110 -4.41 0.59 -0.57
C GLY A 110 -4.91 -0.80 -0.99
N GLU A 111 -5.25 -1.69 -0.03
CA GLU A 111 -5.69 -3.06 -0.33
C GLU A 111 -7.17 -3.16 -0.67
N LEU A 112 -8.01 -2.31 -0.08
CA LEU A 112 -9.46 -2.32 -0.31
C LEU A 112 -9.94 -1.01 -0.93
N PHE A 113 -10.86 -1.11 -1.89
CA PHE A 113 -11.69 0.00 -2.32
C PHE A 113 -12.99 -0.02 -1.50
N VAL A 114 -13.18 0.97 -0.62
CA VAL A 114 -14.26 0.95 0.35
C VAL A 114 -15.32 1.99 0.03
N ILE A 115 -16.54 1.53 -0.26
CA ILE A 115 -17.74 2.36 -0.44
C ILE A 115 -18.56 2.31 0.84
N ARG A 116 -18.89 3.46 1.41
CA ARG A 116 -19.63 3.55 2.67
C ARG A 116 -20.91 4.36 2.51
N SER A 117 -22.03 3.75 2.89
CA SER A 117 -23.34 4.41 2.92
C SER A 117 -24.10 4.03 4.21
N ALA A 118 -25.06 4.83 4.62
CA ALA A 118 -25.91 4.48 5.75
C ALA A 118 -26.67 3.17 5.47
N GLY A 119 -26.55 2.19 6.39
CA GLY A 119 -27.15 0.87 6.23
C GLY A 119 -26.59 0.04 5.07
N ASN A 120 -25.36 0.32 4.61
CA ASN A 120 -24.72 -0.32 3.44
C ASN A 120 -25.61 -0.38 2.18
N THR A 121 -26.38 0.69 1.96
CA THR A 121 -27.33 0.79 0.84
C THR A 121 -26.60 1.08 -0.46
N ALA A 122 -26.94 0.35 -1.51
CA ALA A 122 -26.41 0.55 -2.86
C ALA A 122 -27.22 1.63 -3.61
N PHE A 123 -27.04 2.89 -3.24
CA PHE A 123 -27.56 4.03 -4.00
C PHE A 123 -26.83 4.18 -5.34
N THR A 124 -27.35 5.03 -6.21
CA THR A 124 -26.75 5.29 -7.54
C THR A 124 -25.27 5.64 -7.44
N GLU A 125 -24.87 6.48 -6.49
CA GLU A 125 -23.48 6.90 -6.28
C GLU A 125 -22.61 5.73 -5.77
N ALA A 126 -23.17 4.85 -4.96
CA ALA A 126 -22.47 3.65 -4.50
C ALA A 126 -22.26 2.66 -5.66
N ILE A 127 -23.26 2.49 -6.53
CA ILE A 127 -23.18 1.66 -7.72
C ILE A 127 -22.10 2.23 -8.68
N ALA A 128 -22.15 3.54 -8.96
CA ALA A 128 -21.16 4.20 -9.80
C ALA A 128 -19.71 4.04 -9.24
N SER A 129 -19.57 4.08 -7.92
CA SER A 129 -18.28 3.86 -7.25
C SER A 129 -17.79 2.41 -7.39
N ILE A 130 -18.72 1.43 -7.35
CA ILE A 130 -18.39 0.02 -7.60
C ILE A 130 -17.95 -0.15 -9.06
N GLU A 131 -18.69 0.39 -10.02
CA GLU A 131 -18.35 0.33 -11.44
C GLU A 131 -16.96 0.94 -11.72
N TYR A 132 -16.66 2.08 -11.12
CA TYR A 132 -15.32 2.69 -11.19
C TYR A 132 -14.23 1.77 -10.64
N SER A 133 -14.50 1.04 -9.56
CA SER A 133 -13.49 0.20 -8.90
C SER A 133 -13.11 -1.06 -9.68
N ILE A 134 -13.92 -1.45 -10.68
CA ILE A 134 -13.71 -2.64 -11.51
C ILE A 134 -13.36 -2.32 -12.97
N SER A 135 -13.31 -1.03 -13.35
CA SER A 135 -12.93 -0.56 -14.68
C SER A 135 -11.42 -0.41 -14.82
#